data_3b7c5b40001951e0114294b9bcc36c53
#
_entry.id   3b7c5b40001951e0114294b9bcc36c53
#
_cell.length_a   1.000
_cell.length_b   1.000
_cell.length_c   1.000
_cell.angle_alpha   90.00
_cell.angle_beta   90.00
_cell.angle_gamma   90.00
#
_symmetry.space_group_name_H-M   'P 1'
#
loop_
_entity.id
_entity.type
_entity.pdbx_description
1 polymer ?
#
loop_
_entity_poly.entity_id
_entity_poly.type
_entity_poly.pdbx_seq_one_letter_code
_entity_poly.pdbx_strand_id
1 'polypeptide(L)'
;MRLRQSLTPGRRGMLVRLTAAEGRRPALLDALHRYSDGLDEEPGTELFIVHVDPDDPHIVWLYEIFHDDDAQDDHRAAEGFARLMTELPDVLGAPPAILRLDPLRVSLQEQVLSEDLTL
;
A
#
# COMPACT_ATOMS: atom_id res chain seq x y z
N MET A 1 17.17 -21.77 -2.39
CA MET A 1 16.29 -20.60 -2.59
C MET A 1 15.74 -20.63 -4.00
N ARG A 2 14.49 -20.36 -4.15
CA ARG A 2 13.81 -20.43 -5.43
C ARG A 2 13.32 -19.05 -5.85
N LEU A 3 13.69 -18.62 -7.06
CA LEU A 3 13.26 -17.38 -7.66
C LEU A 3 11.96 -17.60 -8.43
N ARG A 4 10.95 -16.80 -8.11
CA ARG A 4 9.72 -16.76 -8.89
C ARG A 4 9.70 -15.50 -9.72
N GLN A 5 9.36 -15.65 -11.01
CA GLN A 5 9.25 -14.54 -11.93
C GLN A 5 7.95 -14.65 -12.72
N SER A 6 7.33 -13.50 -12.97
CA SER A 6 6.12 -13.43 -13.75
C SER A 6 6.09 -12.13 -14.54
N LEU A 7 5.62 -12.20 -15.77
CA LEU A 7 5.17 -11.00 -16.47
C LEU A 7 3.78 -10.67 -15.95
N THR A 8 3.53 -9.39 -15.76
CA THR A 8 2.31 -8.92 -15.11
C THR A 8 1.54 -7.91 -15.96
N PRO A 9 1.22 -8.26 -17.24
CA PRO A 9 0.44 -7.34 -18.08
C PRO A 9 -0.95 -7.12 -17.47
N GLY A 10 -1.41 -5.88 -17.56
CA GLY A 10 -2.72 -5.51 -17.02
C GLY A 10 -2.73 -5.13 -15.55
N ARG A 11 -1.65 -5.40 -14.81
CA ARG A 11 -1.53 -4.92 -13.43
C ARG A 11 -1.46 -3.40 -13.40
N ARG A 12 -1.98 -2.84 -12.31
CA ARG A 12 -1.90 -1.41 -12.02
C ARG A 12 -1.15 -1.21 -10.72
N GLY A 13 -0.21 -0.29 -10.72
CA GLY A 13 0.57 0.04 -9.53
C GLY A 13 0.43 1.50 -9.16
N MET A 14 0.64 1.79 -7.89
CA MET A 14 0.70 3.15 -7.37
C MET A 14 1.82 3.27 -6.35
N LEU A 15 2.57 4.37 -6.44
CA LEU A 15 3.44 4.82 -5.38
C LEU A 15 2.82 6.08 -4.79
N VAL A 16 2.51 6.05 -3.50
CA VAL A 16 1.80 7.14 -2.82
C VAL A 16 2.71 7.73 -1.75
N ARG A 17 2.89 9.05 -1.77
CA ARG A 17 3.55 9.76 -0.68
C ARG A 17 2.48 10.38 0.21
N LEU A 18 2.52 10.05 1.49
CA LEU A 18 1.67 10.65 2.51
C LEU A 18 2.55 11.47 3.45
N THR A 19 2.19 12.73 3.64
CA THR A 19 2.88 13.62 4.55
C THR A 19 2.02 13.81 5.80
N ALA A 20 2.48 13.27 6.93
CA ALA A 20 1.78 13.44 8.20
C ALA A 20 1.92 14.88 8.70
N ALA A 21 0.90 15.37 9.37
CA ALA A 21 1.02 16.57 10.19
C ALA A 21 2.04 16.35 11.29
N GLU A 22 2.60 17.42 11.84
CA GLU A 22 3.63 17.31 12.84
C GLU A 22 3.19 16.47 14.04
N GLY A 23 4.02 15.48 14.40
CA GLY A 23 3.73 14.56 15.49
C GLY A 23 2.67 13.51 15.18
N ARG A 24 2.14 13.47 13.96
CA ARG A 24 1.02 12.60 13.61
C ARG A 24 1.40 11.36 12.81
N ARG A 25 2.68 11.15 12.48
CA ARG A 25 3.08 9.94 11.74
C ARG A 25 2.70 8.64 12.47
N PRO A 26 2.85 8.52 13.80
CA PRO A 26 2.36 7.31 14.48
C PRO A 26 0.87 7.04 14.28
N ALA A 27 0.03 8.07 14.34
CA ALA A 27 -1.41 7.93 14.10
C ALA A 27 -1.71 7.56 12.64
N LEU A 28 -0.95 8.13 11.69
CA LEU A 28 -1.05 7.76 10.27
C LEU A 28 -0.70 6.27 10.07
N LEU A 29 0.40 5.81 10.67
CA LEU A 29 0.79 4.41 10.59
C LEU A 29 -0.25 3.49 11.20
N ASP A 30 -0.86 3.85 12.32
CA ASP A 30 -1.93 3.08 12.94
C ASP A 30 -3.13 2.92 11.99
N ALA A 31 -3.53 4.01 11.33
CA ALA A 31 -4.62 3.97 10.35
C ALA A 31 -4.29 3.03 9.17
N LEU A 32 -3.06 3.09 8.67
CA LEU A 32 -2.60 2.23 7.57
C LEU A 32 -2.52 0.77 7.99
N HIS A 33 -2.10 0.48 9.22
CA HIS A 33 -2.07 -0.89 9.75
C HIS A 33 -3.48 -1.46 9.87
N ARG A 34 -4.44 -0.68 10.35
CA ARG A 34 -5.85 -1.12 10.41
C ARG A 34 -6.39 -1.42 9.02
N TYR A 35 -6.07 -0.59 8.04
CA TYR A 35 -6.45 -0.86 6.65
C TYR A 35 -5.82 -2.17 6.16
N SER A 36 -4.52 -2.37 6.42
CA SER A 36 -3.80 -3.59 6.01
C SER A 36 -4.39 -4.85 6.63
N ASP A 37 -4.86 -4.78 7.88
CA ASP A 37 -5.45 -5.92 8.58
C ASP A 37 -6.71 -6.44 7.90
N GLY A 38 -7.42 -5.60 7.15
CA GLY A 38 -8.63 -5.96 6.42
C GLY A 38 -8.43 -6.26 4.94
N LEU A 39 -7.20 -6.37 4.47
CA LEU A 39 -6.89 -6.48 3.04
C LEU A 39 -7.33 -7.79 2.39
N ASP A 40 -7.58 -8.83 3.17
CA ASP A 40 -8.15 -10.08 2.69
C ASP A 40 -9.57 -9.90 2.09
N GLU A 41 -10.25 -8.81 2.42
CA GLU A 41 -11.53 -8.44 1.80
C GLU A 41 -11.37 -7.77 0.42
N GLU A 42 -10.13 -7.49 0.03
CA GLU A 42 -9.79 -6.91 -1.28
C GLU A 42 -8.80 -7.83 -2.02
N PRO A 43 -9.24 -9.01 -2.47
CA PRO A 43 -8.31 -9.99 -3.05
C PRO A 43 -7.61 -9.50 -4.32
N GLY A 44 -8.16 -8.51 -5.01
CA GLY A 44 -7.53 -7.89 -6.18
C GLY A 44 -6.41 -6.91 -5.84
N THR A 45 -6.29 -6.49 -4.59
CA THR A 45 -5.14 -5.73 -4.10
C THR A 45 -4.03 -6.72 -3.73
N GLU A 46 -3.16 -7.00 -4.70
CA GLU A 46 -2.20 -8.09 -4.63
C GLU A 46 -0.99 -7.77 -3.74
N LEU A 47 -0.67 -6.50 -3.61
CA LEU A 47 0.47 -6.04 -2.82
C LEU A 47 0.14 -4.69 -2.19
N PHE A 48 0.47 -4.56 -0.93
CA PHE A 48 0.36 -3.30 -0.21
C PHE A 48 1.53 -3.21 0.77
N ILE A 49 2.44 -2.28 0.53
CA ILE A 49 3.63 -2.10 1.37
C ILE A 49 3.58 -0.71 2.00
N VAL A 50 3.77 -0.66 3.30
CA VAL A 50 3.90 0.58 4.06
C VAL A 50 5.38 0.80 4.34
N HIS A 51 5.90 1.95 3.90
CA HIS A 51 7.30 2.34 4.13
C HIS A 51 7.35 3.60 4.97
N VAL A 52 8.30 3.68 5.88
CA VAL A 52 8.67 4.94 6.50
C VAL A 52 9.84 5.54 5.73
N ASP A 53 9.82 6.85 5.51
CA ASP A 53 10.94 7.54 4.89
C ASP A 53 12.07 7.63 5.92
N PRO A 54 13.28 7.12 5.63
CA PRO A 54 14.38 7.14 6.59
C PRO A 54 14.96 8.53 6.83
N ASP A 55 14.70 9.47 5.91
CA ASP A 55 15.30 10.81 5.93
C ASP A 55 14.30 11.90 6.32
N ASP A 56 13.00 11.60 6.34
CA ASP A 56 11.96 12.56 6.69
C ASP A 56 10.95 11.94 7.67
N PRO A 57 10.88 12.45 8.91
CA PRO A 57 10.02 11.88 9.93
C PRO A 57 8.53 12.10 9.71
N HIS A 58 8.15 12.89 8.70
CA HIS A 58 6.74 13.17 8.38
C HIS A 58 6.21 12.29 7.25
N ILE A 59 7.08 11.61 6.50
CA ILE A 59 6.69 10.95 5.26
C ILE A 59 6.55 9.45 5.44
N VAL A 60 5.46 8.94 4.87
CA VAL A 60 5.18 7.51 4.68
C VAL A 60 4.95 7.28 3.20
N TRP A 61 5.52 6.21 2.67
CA TRP A 61 5.33 5.80 1.29
C TRP A 61 4.51 4.51 1.25
N LEU A 62 3.55 4.46 0.33
CA LEU A 62 2.80 3.24 0.04
C LEU A 62 3.15 2.77 -1.35
N TYR A 63 3.37 1.47 -1.50
CA TYR A 63 3.45 0.85 -2.81
C TYR A 63 2.33 -0.18 -2.93
N GLU A 64 1.52 -0.07 -3.98
CA GLU A 64 0.32 -0.88 -4.16
C GLU A 64 0.28 -1.46 -5.56
N ILE A 65 -0.10 -2.73 -5.67
CA ILE A 65 -0.34 -3.39 -6.95
C ILE A 65 -1.75 -3.97 -6.95
N PHE A 66 -2.50 -3.66 -7.98
CA PHE A 66 -3.84 -4.19 -8.23
C PHE A 66 -3.80 -5.15 -9.42
N HIS A 67 -4.59 -6.21 -9.34
CA HIS A 67 -4.64 -7.25 -10.36
C HIS A 67 -4.98 -6.68 -11.76
N ASP A 68 -5.90 -5.73 -11.82
CA ASP A 68 -6.38 -5.06 -13.05
C ASP A 68 -7.12 -3.77 -12.68
N ASP A 69 -7.72 -3.12 -13.67
CA ASP A 69 -8.52 -1.91 -13.46
C ASP A 69 -9.74 -2.19 -12.57
N ASP A 70 -10.40 -3.32 -12.73
CA ASP A 70 -11.57 -3.68 -11.92
C ASP A 70 -11.18 -3.84 -10.45
N ALA A 71 -10.03 -4.46 -10.17
CA ALA A 71 -9.52 -4.58 -8.81
C ALA A 71 -9.21 -3.21 -8.19
N GLN A 72 -8.70 -2.28 -8.99
CA GLN A 72 -8.46 -0.91 -8.52
C GLN A 72 -9.77 -0.18 -8.21
N ASP A 73 -10.81 -0.38 -9.02
CA ASP A 73 -12.14 0.16 -8.75
C ASP A 73 -12.75 -0.47 -7.50
N ASP A 74 -12.62 -1.77 -7.31
CA ASP A 74 -13.07 -2.47 -6.10
C ASP A 74 -12.38 -1.94 -4.84
N HIS A 75 -11.08 -1.66 -4.93
CA HIS A 75 -10.33 -1.04 -3.85
C HIS A 75 -10.94 0.30 -3.43
N ARG A 76 -11.25 1.17 -4.40
CA ARG A 76 -11.85 2.48 -4.09
C ARG A 76 -13.24 2.37 -3.48
N ALA A 77 -13.95 1.28 -3.75
CA ALA A 77 -15.30 1.03 -3.25
C ALA A 77 -15.32 0.24 -1.92
N ALA A 78 -14.16 -0.25 -1.46
CA ALA A 78 -14.09 -1.09 -0.27
C ALA A 78 -14.35 -0.29 1.01
N GLU A 79 -15.01 -0.93 1.98
CA GLU A 79 -15.31 -0.30 3.28
C GLU A 79 -14.05 0.09 4.05
N GLY A 80 -13.03 -0.75 4.00
CA GLY A 80 -11.74 -0.46 4.65
C GLY A 80 -11.08 0.79 4.09
N PHE A 81 -11.15 0.97 2.78
CA PHE A 81 -10.65 2.17 2.13
C PHE A 81 -11.47 3.40 2.51
N ALA A 82 -12.80 3.28 2.58
CA ALA A 82 -13.66 4.37 3.00
C ALA A 82 -13.34 4.81 4.44
N ARG A 83 -13.10 3.87 5.36
CA ARG A 83 -12.67 4.19 6.73
C ARG A 83 -11.33 4.93 6.73
N LEU A 84 -10.36 4.45 5.94
CA LEU A 84 -9.07 5.11 5.82
C LEU A 84 -9.24 6.55 5.33
N MET A 85 -10.08 6.77 4.32
CA MET A 85 -10.35 8.11 3.78
C MET A 85 -10.98 9.05 4.80
N THR A 86 -11.74 8.55 5.76
CA THR A 86 -12.29 9.38 6.86
C THR A 86 -11.25 9.70 7.93
N GLU A 87 -10.24 8.85 8.11
CA GLU A 87 -9.19 9.05 9.11
C GLU A 87 -8.06 9.96 8.62
N LEU A 88 -7.73 9.92 7.33
CA LEU A 88 -6.58 10.62 6.77
C LEU A 88 -6.59 12.15 6.99
N PRO A 89 -7.72 12.87 6.81
CA PRO A 89 -7.72 14.32 6.99
C PRO A 89 -7.22 14.79 8.36
N ASP A 90 -7.42 14.00 9.40
CA ASP A 90 -7.02 14.36 10.76
C ASP A 90 -5.52 14.16 11.01
N VAL A 91 -4.84 13.39 10.17
CA VAL A 91 -3.44 13.02 10.39
C VAL A 91 -2.49 13.51 9.29
N LEU A 92 -3.01 13.94 8.14
CA LEU A 92 -2.19 14.46 7.04
C LEU A 92 -1.95 15.95 7.17
N GLY A 93 -0.70 16.36 6.87
CA GLY A 93 -0.30 17.77 6.79
C GLY A 93 -0.30 18.33 5.37
N ALA A 94 -0.49 17.47 4.37
CA ALA A 94 -0.53 17.86 2.95
C ALA A 94 -1.36 16.82 2.18
N PRO A 95 -1.87 17.17 0.98
CA PRO A 95 -2.55 16.19 0.13
C PRO A 95 -1.60 15.06 -0.28
N PRO A 96 -2.12 13.83 -0.46
CA PRO A 96 -1.32 12.74 -0.99
C PRO A 96 -0.78 13.05 -2.38
N ALA A 97 0.45 12.61 -2.65
CA ALA A 97 1.04 12.65 -3.98
C ALA A 97 1.07 11.22 -4.54
N ILE A 98 0.56 11.04 -5.74
CA ILE A 98 0.38 9.71 -6.35
C ILE A 98 1.13 9.63 -7.67
N LEU A 99 1.97 8.60 -7.82
CA LEU A 99 2.55 8.20 -9.09
C LEU A 99 1.87 6.90 -9.54
N ARG A 100 1.42 6.89 -10.78
CA ARG A 100 0.88 5.69 -11.40
C ARG A 100 2.01 4.92 -12.06
N LEU A 101 2.04 3.61 -11.83
CA LEU A 101 3.06 2.71 -12.35
C LEU A 101 2.37 1.47 -12.94
N ASP A 102 2.84 1.03 -14.09
CA ASP A 102 2.33 -0.22 -14.67
C ASP A 102 3.41 -1.29 -14.49
N PRO A 103 3.22 -2.24 -13.57
CA PRO A 103 4.18 -3.31 -13.36
C PRO A 103 4.32 -4.15 -14.62
N LEU A 104 5.56 -4.39 -15.04
CA LEU A 104 5.84 -5.21 -16.22
C LEU A 104 6.32 -6.60 -15.85
N ARG A 105 7.17 -6.68 -14.84
CA ARG A 105 7.76 -7.95 -14.42
C ARG A 105 8.01 -7.94 -12.93
N VAL A 106 7.63 -9.03 -12.28
CA VAL A 106 7.92 -9.27 -10.86
C VAL A 106 8.89 -10.43 -10.76
N SER A 107 9.94 -10.25 -9.99
CA SER A 107 10.87 -11.31 -9.62
C SER A 107 10.92 -11.36 -8.09
N LEU A 108 10.58 -12.50 -7.52
CA LEU A 108 10.46 -12.66 -6.07
C LEU A 108 11.18 -13.91 -5.62
N GLN A 109 12.02 -13.78 -4.62
CA GLN A 109 12.61 -14.93 -3.95
C GLN A 109 11.55 -15.58 -3.06
N GLU A 110 11.25 -16.85 -3.33
CA GLU A 110 10.18 -17.56 -2.63
C GLU A 110 10.40 -17.59 -1.12
N GLN A 111 11.64 -17.62 -0.68
CA GLN A 111 12.00 -17.67 0.75
C GLN A 111 11.48 -16.43 1.51
N VAL A 112 11.37 -15.30 0.88
CA VAL A 112 10.84 -14.08 1.52
C VAL A 112 9.41 -14.30 2.01
N LEU A 113 8.62 -15.07 1.28
CA LEU A 113 7.22 -15.34 1.63
C LEU A 113 7.09 -16.47 2.66
N SER A 114 8.12 -17.29 2.82
CA SER A 114 8.09 -18.41 3.75
C SER A 114 8.66 -18.07 5.13
N GLU A 115 9.27 -16.89 5.27
CA GLU A 115 9.72 -16.41 6.57
C GLU A 115 8.51 -16.02 7.42
N ASP A 116 8.64 -16.23 8.72
CA ASP A 116 7.59 -15.84 9.65
C ASP A 116 7.55 -14.32 9.77
N LEU A 117 6.52 -13.73 9.22
CA LEU A 117 6.28 -12.28 9.27
C LEU A 117 5.31 -11.95 10.40
N THR A 118 5.58 -12.46 11.57
CA THR A 118 4.77 -12.14 12.76
C THR A 118 4.91 -10.65 13.10
N LEU A 119 3.82 -9.96 13.01
CA LEU A 119 3.73 -8.55 13.37
C LEU A 119 3.30 -8.36 14.81
#